data_650cde908e0dfd35e211a6243c4a98df
#
_entry.id   650cde908e0dfd35e211a6243c4a98df
#
_cell.length_a   1.000
_cell.length_b   1.000
_cell.length_c   1.000
_cell.angle_alpha   90.00
_cell.angle_beta   90.00
_cell.angle_gamma   90.00
#
_symmetry.space_group_name_H-M   'P 1'
#
loop_
_entity.id
_entity.type
_entity.pdbx_description
1 polymer ?
#
loop_
_entity_poly.entity_id
_entity_poly.type
_entity_poly.pdbx_seq_one_letter_code
_entity_poly.pdbx_strand_id
1 'polypeptide(L)'
;RQIMIRSFWPLLIPFSVVLIGSWRLSTESTIPTGGPQQVISRREKQRFPDYTFPPSGNLATCQQDPSLDDALLREGSRLGVRVIAGQPELAKKDATYRAEHGRLGTITLKQRSMSPAVRCMLISHEFIHVLQHLHGDLKGVDSLGWQTTPEGVQRFGSIQEAEAYRYQNRAGYVIHLLRQTPVSQ
;
A
#
# COMPACT_ATOMS: atom_id res chain seq x y z
N ARG A 1 -1.66 46.19 -30.28
CA ARG A 1 -1.22 47.41 -29.52
C ARG A 1 -1.40 47.18 -28.04
N GLN A 2 -0.25 47.25 -27.41
CA GLN A 2 0.12 47.71 -26.07
C GLN A 2 0.04 46.64 -24.99
N ILE A 3 1.08 46.36 -24.37
CA ILE A 3 2.26 46.84 -23.63
C ILE A 3 2.21 46.22 -22.23
N MET A 4 3.22 45.37 -22.05
CA MET A 4 4.12 45.19 -20.90
C MET A 4 3.84 46.04 -19.65
N ILE A 5 3.90 45.37 -18.48
CA ILE A 5 4.69 45.87 -17.36
C ILE A 5 5.25 44.69 -16.55
N ARG A 6 6.59 44.62 -16.52
CA ARG A 6 7.42 43.82 -15.61
C ARG A 6 7.38 44.51 -14.25
N SER A 7 7.25 43.70 -13.19
CA SER A 7 7.62 44.15 -11.86
C SER A 7 8.55 43.12 -11.23
N PHE A 8 9.83 43.45 -11.24
CA PHE A 8 10.90 42.80 -10.46
C PHE A 8 10.81 43.32 -9.02
N TRP A 9 10.76 42.42 -8.05
CA TRP A 9 11.05 42.77 -6.66
C TRP A 9 12.19 41.89 -6.14
N PRO A 10 13.29 42.52 -5.69
CA PRO A 10 14.40 41.77 -5.09
C PRO A 10 14.09 41.47 -3.63
N LEU A 11 14.12 40.18 -3.29
CA LEU A 11 14.07 39.70 -1.92
C LEU A 11 15.44 39.87 -1.24
N LEU A 12 15.50 40.77 -0.28
CA LEU A 12 16.58 40.91 0.68
C LEU A 12 16.53 39.74 1.67
N ILE A 13 17.60 38.99 1.74
CA ILE A 13 17.84 37.92 2.73
C ILE A 13 18.59 38.54 3.90
N PRO A 14 18.08 38.47 5.14
CA PRO A 14 18.90 38.86 6.29
C PRO A 14 19.82 37.71 6.74
N PHE A 15 21.09 38.00 6.79
CA PHE A 15 22.11 37.16 7.40
C PHE A 15 21.88 37.08 8.92
N SER A 16 21.60 35.90 9.44
CA SER A 16 21.60 35.64 10.88
C SER A 16 22.95 35.06 11.30
N VAL A 17 23.62 35.78 12.18
CA VAL A 17 24.91 35.44 12.81
C VAL A 17 24.70 34.25 13.74
N VAL A 18 25.45 33.16 13.52
CA VAL A 18 25.50 32.01 14.41
C VAL A 18 26.61 32.26 15.44
N LEU A 19 26.23 32.40 16.68
CA LEU A 19 27.14 32.43 17.82
C LEU A 19 27.58 31.00 18.15
N ILE A 20 28.88 30.74 17.98
CA ILE A 20 29.53 29.49 18.37
C ILE A 20 29.79 29.53 19.86
N GLY A 21 28.96 28.83 20.64
CA GLY A 21 29.20 28.58 22.05
C GLY A 21 30.16 27.40 22.25
N SER A 22 31.34 27.67 22.73
CA SER A 22 32.34 26.68 23.14
C SER A 22 31.87 25.94 24.39
N TRP A 23 31.59 24.65 24.28
CA TRP A 23 31.37 23.78 25.44
C TRP A 23 32.60 22.92 25.68
N ARG A 24 33.12 23.01 26.87
CA ARG A 24 34.31 22.32 27.36
C ARG A 24 34.09 20.81 27.38
N LEU A 25 35.08 20.10 26.87
CA LEU A 25 35.31 18.68 27.08
C LEU A 25 35.55 18.38 28.55
N SER A 26 34.65 17.65 29.19
CA SER A 26 34.95 16.91 30.40
C SER A 26 35.05 15.44 30.01
N THR A 27 36.29 14.99 29.96
CA THR A 27 36.64 13.57 29.88
C THR A 27 36.43 12.94 31.24
N GLU A 28 35.39 12.15 31.39
CA GLU A 28 35.26 11.19 32.49
C GLU A 28 35.04 9.80 31.90
N SER A 29 36.12 9.04 31.89
CA SER A 29 36.15 7.64 31.45
C SER A 29 35.55 6.79 32.55
N THR A 30 34.28 6.47 32.43
CA THR A 30 33.69 5.38 33.20
C THR A 30 33.39 4.24 32.23
N ILE A 31 34.23 3.20 32.29
CA ILE A 31 33.99 1.93 31.59
C ILE A 31 32.85 1.20 32.34
N PRO A 32 31.67 1.03 31.78
CA PRO A 32 30.72 0.11 32.35
C PRO A 32 31.08 -1.29 31.83
N THR A 33 31.49 -2.12 32.76
CA THR A 33 31.53 -3.58 32.61
C THR A 33 30.09 -4.03 32.41
N GLY A 34 29.61 -3.96 31.16
CA GLY A 34 28.32 -4.46 30.75
C GLY A 34 28.49 -5.90 30.29
N GLY A 35 27.90 -6.84 31.04
CA GLY A 35 27.64 -8.19 30.54
C GLY A 35 26.85 -8.16 29.22
N PRO A 36 26.72 -9.30 28.52
CA PRO A 36 26.08 -9.32 27.21
C PRO A 36 24.68 -8.76 27.34
N GLN A 37 24.50 -7.54 26.88
CA GLN A 37 23.18 -7.01 26.62
C GLN A 37 22.53 -8.00 25.63
N GLN A 38 21.65 -8.83 26.17
CA GLN A 38 20.65 -9.49 25.36
C GLN A 38 19.93 -8.38 24.61
N VAL A 39 20.33 -8.18 23.38
CA VAL A 39 19.48 -7.52 22.38
C VAL A 39 18.27 -8.43 22.27
N ILE A 40 17.31 -8.22 23.16
CA ILE A 40 15.96 -8.71 22.99
C ILE A 40 15.50 -7.98 21.73
N SER A 41 15.78 -8.59 20.59
CA SER A 41 15.09 -8.32 19.36
C SER A 41 13.61 -8.52 19.72
N ARG A 42 12.99 -7.42 20.12
CA ARG A 42 11.56 -7.31 20.21
C ARG A 42 11.08 -7.48 18.76
N ARG A 43 10.96 -8.75 18.32
CA ARG A 43 10.07 -9.10 17.23
C ARG A 43 8.71 -8.61 17.71
N GLU A 44 8.41 -7.39 17.37
CA GLU A 44 7.06 -6.87 17.44
C GLU A 44 6.24 -7.95 16.74
N LYS A 45 5.32 -8.57 17.48
CA LYS A 45 4.60 -9.75 16.99
C LYS A 45 3.80 -9.28 15.79
N GLN A 46 4.31 -9.55 14.60
CA GLN A 46 3.71 -9.11 13.35
C GLN A 46 2.27 -9.59 13.36
N ARG A 47 1.32 -8.67 13.37
CA ARG A 47 -0.11 -8.95 13.48
C ARG A 47 -0.62 -9.74 12.28
N PHE A 48 -0.05 -9.47 11.13
CA PHE A 48 -0.43 -10.08 9.86
C PHE A 48 0.75 -10.83 9.23
N PRO A 49 0.50 -11.78 8.32
CA PRO A 49 1.53 -12.46 7.54
C PRO A 49 2.40 -11.47 6.76
N ASP A 50 3.57 -11.95 6.34
CA ASP A 50 4.42 -11.20 5.42
C ASP A 50 3.87 -11.32 3.99
N TYR A 51 3.39 -10.21 3.45
CA TYR A 51 2.84 -10.13 2.10
C TYR A 51 3.87 -9.69 1.05
N THR A 52 5.13 -9.47 1.43
CA THR A 52 6.18 -8.92 0.55
C THR A 52 6.68 -9.91 -0.50
N PHE A 53 6.39 -11.20 -0.36
CA PHE A 53 6.76 -12.19 -1.35
C PHE A 53 6.00 -11.95 -2.65
N PRO A 54 6.71 -11.73 -3.79
CA PRO A 54 6.04 -11.51 -5.06
C PRO A 54 5.30 -12.75 -5.52
N PRO A 55 4.24 -12.60 -6.32
CA PRO A 55 3.53 -13.73 -6.90
C PRO A 55 4.45 -14.68 -7.65
N SER A 56 4.60 -15.88 -7.11
CA SER A 56 5.40 -16.97 -7.68
C SER A 56 4.56 -18.25 -7.79
N GLY A 57 4.98 -19.18 -8.65
CA GLY A 57 4.32 -20.46 -8.84
C GLY A 57 3.14 -20.45 -9.82
N ASN A 58 2.54 -21.64 -10.01
CA ASN A 58 1.50 -21.91 -11.01
C ASN A 58 0.08 -21.77 -10.45
N LEU A 59 -0.17 -20.78 -9.58
CA LEU A 59 -1.53 -20.51 -9.14
C LEU A 59 -2.36 -19.89 -10.26
N ALA A 60 -3.63 -20.30 -10.37
CA ALA A 60 -4.52 -19.89 -11.44
C ALA A 60 -4.67 -18.37 -11.53
N THR A 61 -4.78 -17.88 -12.75
CA THR A 61 -5.00 -16.45 -13.06
C THR A 61 -6.46 -16.21 -13.41
N CYS A 62 -6.90 -14.95 -13.38
CA CYS A 62 -8.23 -14.56 -13.82
C CYS A 62 -8.53 -14.93 -15.29
N GLN A 63 -7.52 -14.97 -16.14
CA GLN A 63 -7.69 -15.40 -17.54
C GLN A 63 -7.89 -16.91 -17.67
N GLN A 64 -7.26 -17.71 -16.81
CA GLN A 64 -7.40 -19.16 -16.79
C GLN A 64 -8.69 -19.60 -16.08
N ASP A 65 -9.05 -18.93 -15.00
CA ASP A 65 -10.24 -19.21 -14.19
C ASP A 65 -10.88 -17.90 -13.71
N PRO A 66 -11.83 -17.35 -14.48
CA PRO A 66 -12.54 -16.14 -14.07
C PRO A 66 -13.37 -16.28 -12.79
N SER A 67 -13.75 -17.51 -12.39
CA SER A 67 -14.55 -17.75 -11.17
C SER A 67 -13.78 -17.50 -9.86
N LEU A 68 -12.47 -17.21 -9.94
CA LEU A 68 -11.67 -16.78 -8.82
C LEU A 68 -12.17 -15.48 -8.17
N ASP A 69 -12.97 -14.66 -8.88
CA ASP A 69 -13.61 -13.49 -8.31
C ASP A 69 -14.56 -13.84 -7.14
N ASP A 70 -15.32 -14.93 -7.27
CA ASP A 70 -16.17 -15.40 -6.17
C ASP A 70 -15.36 -15.90 -4.98
N ALA A 71 -14.20 -16.51 -5.21
CA ALA A 71 -13.29 -16.91 -4.13
C ALA A 71 -12.68 -15.68 -3.42
N LEU A 72 -12.27 -14.65 -4.17
CA LEU A 72 -11.82 -13.36 -3.61
C LEU A 72 -12.89 -12.72 -2.75
N LEU A 73 -14.12 -12.67 -3.22
CA LEU A 73 -15.25 -12.09 -2.49
C LEU A 73 -15.55 -12.86 -1.20
N ARG A 74 -15.48 -14.20 -1.22
CA ARG A 74 -15.65 -15.03 -0.01
C ARG A 74 -14.56 -14.77 1.03
N GLU A 75 -13.29 -14.72 0.60
CA GLU A 75 -12.18 -14.41 1.51
C GLU A 75 -12.25 -12.98 2.06
N GLY A 76 -12.64 -12.03 1.22
CA GLY A 76 -12.89 -10.65 1.66
C GLY A 76 -13.97 -10.58 2.74
N SER A 77 -15.10 -11.25 2.52
CA SER A 77 -16.19 -11.33 3.51
C SER A 77 -15.73 -11.97 4.82
N ARG A 78 -14.94 -13.05 4.74
CA ARG A 78 -14.36 -13.73 5.91
C ARG A 78 -13.50 -12.78 6.74
N LEU A 79 -12.74 -11.91 6.08
CA LEU A 79 -11.85 -10.92 6.72
C LEU A 79 -12.58 -9.66 7.18
N GLY A 80 -13.83 -9.44 6.78
CA GLY A 80 -14.60 -8.25 7.12
C GLY A 80 -14.51 -7.12 6.08
N VAL A 81 -14.01 -7.37 4.88
CA VAL A 81 -14.09 -6.41 3.76
C VAL A 81 -15.55 -6.32 3.31
N ARG A 82 -16.09 -5.12 3.26
CA ARG A 82 -17.42 -4.87 2.69
C ARG A 82 -17.28 -4.70 1.17
N VAL A 83 -18.15 -5.37 0.42
CA VAL A 83 -18.21 -5.19 -1.03
C VAL A 83 -19.62 -4.71 -1.39
N ILE A 84 -19.70 -3.55 -2.03
CA ILE A 84 -20.96 -2.93 -2.40
C ILE A 84 -21.00 -2.63 -3.90
N ALA A 85 -22.17 -2.75 -4.49
CA ALA A 85 -22.44 -2.27 -5.83
C ALA A 85 -22.76 -0.78 -5.78
N GLY A 86 -22.11 0.02 -6.64
CA GLY A 86 -22.33 1.47 -6.63
C GLY A 86 -21.38 2.22 -7.54
N GLN A 87 -21.40 3.53 -7.45
CA GLN A 87 -20.46 4.39 -8.14
C GLN A 87 -19.20 4.55 -7.30
N PRO A 88 -18.02 4.16 -7.81
CA PRO A 88 -16.73 4.41 -7.15
C PRO A 88 -16.50 5.90 -6.87
N GLU A 89 -15.83 6.20 -5.77
CA GLU A 89 -15.54 7.59 -5.37
C GLU A 89 -14.65 8.32 -6.38
N LEU A 90 -13.74 7.57 -7.01
CA LEU A 90 -12.85 8.13 -8.02
C LEU A 90 -13.54 8.11 -9.39
N ALA A 91 -13.69 9.30 -9.98
CA ALA A 91 -14.24 9.44 -11.32
C ALA A 91 -13.47 8.57 -12.32
N LYS A 92 -14.19 7.91 -13.25
CA LYS A 92 -13.65 7.04 -14.31
C LYS A 92 -13.05 5.70 -13.82
N LYS A 93 -13.11 5.37 -12.52
CA LYS A 93 -12.78 4.03 -12.03
C LYS A 93 -14.01 3.14 -12.05
N ASP A 94 -13.80 1.84 -12.29
CA ASP A 94 -14.86 0.83 -12.26
C ASP A 94 -14.95 0.11 -10.91
N ALA A 95 -13.88 0.21 -10.10
CA ALA A 95 -13.86 -0.21 -8.71
C ALA A 95 -12.93 0.70 -7.91
N THR A 96 -13.11 0.72 -6.58
CA THR A 96 -12.20 1.36 -5.63
C THR A 96 -12.27 0.67 -4.29
N TYR A 97 -11.11 0.47 -3.65
CA TYR A 97 -11.02 0.12 -2.25
C TYR A 97 -10.81 1.38 -1.41
N ARG A 98 -11.70 1.63 -0.46
CA ARG A 98 -11.54 2.68 0.54
C ARG A 98 -11.06 2.06 1.85
N ALA A 99 -9.79 2.31 2.20
CA ALA A 99 -9.20 1.88 3.46
C ALA A 99 -9.81 2.64 4.65
N GLU A 100 -9.96 1.98 5.79
CA GLU A 100 -10.44 2.58 7.03
C GLU A 100 -9.41 2.34 8.14
N HIS A 101 -9.05 3.37 8.90
CA HIS A 101 -8.05 3.24 9.96
C HIS A 101 -8.46 2.20 11.02
N GLY A 102 -7.58 1.27 11.31
CA GLY A 102 -7.76 0.24 12.33
C GLY A 102 -8.64 -0.95 11.93
N ARG A 103 -9.26 -0.93 10.75
CA ARG A 103 -10.09 -2.02 10.23
C ARG A 103 -10.07 -2.08 8.72
N LEU A 104 -10.47 -3.22 8.16
CA LEU A 104 -10.66 -3.34 6.72
C LEU A 104 -11.84 -2.48 6.25
N GLY A 105 -11.69 -1.93 5.06
CA GLY A 105 -12.60 -0.96 4.48
C GLY A 105 -13.63 -1.57 3.52
N THR A 106 -13.98 -0.78 2.51
CA THR A 106 -15.06 -1.10 1.56
C THR A 106 -14.54 -1.09 0.13
N ILE A 107 -14.86 -2.13 -0.63
CA ILE A 107 -14.71 -2.17 -2.09
C ILE A 107 -16.05 -1.75 -2.72
N THR A 108 -16.02 -0.70 -3.55
CA THR A 108 -17.18 -0.29 -4.35
C THR A 108 -16.98 -0.72 -5.79
N LEU A 109 -17.92 -1.51 -6.33
CA LEU A 109 -17.88 -2.03 -7.70
C LEU A 109 -18.98 -1.37 -8.52
N LYS A 110 -18.61 -0.80 -9.66
CA LYS A 110 -19.55 -0.22 -10.61
C LYS A 110 -20.37 -1.31 -11.30
N GLN A 111 -21.66 -1.13 -11.34
CA GLN A 111 -22.56 -2.02 -12.07
C GLN A 111 -22.50 -1.66 -13.56
N ARG A 112 -21.73 -2.43 -14.31
CA ARG A 112 -21.71 -2.38 -15.76
C ARG A 112 -21.37 -3.76 -16.35
N SER A 113 -21.77 -4.00 -17.58
CA SER A 113 -21.37 -5.20 -18.31
C SER A 113 -19.86 -5.21 -18.55
N MET A 114 -19.21 -6.32 -18.22
CA MET A 114 -17.81 -6.61 -18.51
C MET A 114 -17.60 -8.10 -18.63
N SER A 115 -16.52 -8.53 -19.30
CA SER A 115 -16.22 -9.96 -19.39
C SER A 115 -15.85 -10.52 -18.00
N PRO A 116 -16.11 -11.82 -17.74
CA PRO A 116 -15.77 -12.44 -16.47
C PRO A 116 -14.30 -12.29 -16.07
N ALA A 117 -13.37 -12.45 -17.01
CA ALA A 117 -11.94 -12.27 -16.74
C ALA A 117 -11.59 -10.82 -16.35
N VAL A 118 -12.21 -9.82 -17.00
CA VAL A 118 -12.02 -8.40 -16.64
C VAL A 118 -12.58 -8.12 -15.25
N ARG A 119 -13.76 -8.66 -14.92
CA ARG A 119 -14.35 -8.53 -13.58
C ARG A 119 -13.45 -9.16 -12.51
N CYS A 120 -12.94 -10.36 -12.76
CA CYS A 120 -12.00 -11.02 -11.88
C CYS A 120 -10.73 -10.17 -11.64
N MET A 121 -10.11 -9.66 -12.71
CA MET A 121 -8.92 -8.80 -12.58
C MET A 121 -9.22 -7.52 -11.81
N LEU A 122 -10.37 -6.90 -12.02
CA LEU A 122 -10.79 -5.71 -11.32
C LEU A 122 -10.94 -5.97 -9.82
N ILE A 123 -11.62 -7.04 -9.45
CA ILE A 123 -11.79 -7.44 -8.04
C ILE A 123 -10.44 -7.81 -7.42
N SER A 124 -9.60 -8.57 -8.14
CA SER A 124 -8.25 -8.92 -7.67
C SER A 124 -7.39 -7.68 -7.44
N HIS A 125 -7.48 -6.65 -8.29
CA HIS A 125 -6.81 -5.37 -8.12
C HIS A 125 -7.18 -4.73 -6.77
N GLU A 126 -8.46 -4.63 -6.45
CA GLU A 126 -8.90 -4.04 -5.19
C GLU A 126 -8.47 -4.88 -3.97
N PHE A 127 -8.40 -6.22 -4.11
CA PHE A 127 -7.87 -7.06 -3.04
C PHE A 127 -6.36 -6.97 -2.87
N ILE A 128 -5.59 -6.54 -3.87
CA ILE A 128 -4.19 -6.18 -3.68
C ILE A 128 -4.10 -4.94 -2.79
N HIS A 129 -4.97 -3.94 -2.96
CA HIS A 129 -5.04 -2.80 -2.03
C HIS A 129 -5.45 -3.22 -0.62
N VAL A 130 -6.29 -4.24 -0.46
CA VAL A 130 -6.57 -4.83 0.87
C VAL A 130 -5.30 -5.42 1.49
N LEU A 131 -4.48 -6.16 0.72
CA LEU A 131 -3.20 -6.69 1.21
C LEU A 131 -2.22 -5.58 1.58
N GLN A 132 -2.14 -4.51 0.79
CA GLN A 132 -1.34 -3.31 1.06
C GLN A 132 -1.78 -2.62 2.36
N HIS A 133 -3.09 -2.58 2.63
CA HIS A 133 -3.62 -2.02 3.87
C HIS A 133 -3.32 -2.90 5.09
N LEU A 134 -3.41 -4.22 4.95
CA LEU A 134 -2.98 -5.18 5.96
C LEU A 134 -1.47 -5.07 6.23
N HIS A 135 -0.67 -4.92 5.18
CA HIS A 135 0.77 -4.72 5.28
C HIS A 135 1.11 -3.45 6.06
N GLY A 136 0.36 -2.36 5.86
CA GLY A 136 0.44 -1.11 6.62
C GLY A 136 -0.20 -1.16 8.00
N ASP A 137 -0.47 -2.37 8.56
CA ASP A 137 -1.07 -2.58 9.89
C ASP A 137 -2.40 -1.83 10.07
N LEU A 138 -3.19 -1.72 9.00
CA LEU A 138 -4.46 -1.01 8.93
C LEU A 138 -4.36 0.50 9.23
N LYS A 139 -3.17 1.09 9.10
CA LYS A 139 -2.94 2.53 9.29
C LYS A 139 -2.90 3.29 7.96
N GLY A 140 -2.47 2.60 6.90
CA GLY A 140 -2.34 3.15 5.56
C GLY A 140 -2.24 2.02 4.53
N VAL A 141 -2.24 2.41 3.26
CA VAL A 141 -2.06 1.48 2.13
C VAL A 141 -0.59 1.54 1.72
N ASP A 142 0.21 0.62 2.28
CA ASP A 142 1.65 0.57 2.05
C ASP A 142 2.00 -0.37 0.89
N SER A 143 3.02 -0.01 0.09
CA SER A 143 3.54 -0.88 -0.96
C SER A 143 3.98 -2.23 -0.40
N LEU A 144 3.65 -3.31 -1.10
CA LEU A 144 4.08 -4.68 -0.76
C LEU A 144 5.56 -4.93 -1.13
N GLY A 145 6.18 -4.01 -1.87
CA GLY A 145 7.53 -4.19 -2.40
C GLY A 145 7.58 -5.16 -3.59
N TRP A 146 6.43 -5.50 -4.18
CA TRP A 146 6.40 -6.32 -5.39
C TRP A 146 7.00 -5.59 -6.58
N GLN A 147 7.68 -6.34 -7.44
CA GLN A 147 8.39 -5.74 -8.56
C GLN A 147 7.48 -4.91 -9.47
N THR A 148 7.81 -3.65 -9.63
CA THR A 148 7.19 -2.71 -10.56
C THR A 148 8.24 -2.10 -11.50
N THR A 149 7.82 -1.32 -12.48
CA THR A 149 8.73 -0.56 -13.35
C THR A 149 8.55 0.94 -13.12
N PRO A 150 9.59 1.76 -13.31
CA PRO A 150 9.46 3.22 -13.19
C PRO A 150 8.36 3.78 -14.09
N GLU A 151 8.22 3.26 -15.31
CA GLU A 151 7.18 3.65 -16.26
C GLU A 151 5.78 3.28 -15.75
N GLY A 152 5.66 2.10 -15.09
CA GLY A 152 4.41 1.68 -14.44
C GLY A 152 4.03 2.63 -13.31
N VAL A 153 4.96 2.99 -12.46
CA VAL A 153 4.73 3.96 -11.36
C VAL A 153 4.33 5.32 -11.92
N GLN A 154 5.02 5.81 -12.94
CA GLN A 154 4.67 7.08 -13.59
C GLN A 154 3.28 7.02 -14.23
N ARG A 155 2.93 5.92 -14.91
CA ARG A 155 1.65 5.74 -15.59
C ARG A 155 0.47 5.69 -14.64
N PHE A 156 0.61 4.99 -13.50
CA PHE A 156 -0.47 4.73 -12.55
C PHE A 156 -0.48 5.68 -11.35
N GLY A 157 0.54 6.54 -11.22
CA GLY A 157 0.58 7.62 -10.24
C GLY A 157 1.12 7.25 -8.87
N SER A 158 1.24 5.96 -8.56
CA SER A 158 1.85 5.47 -7.32
C SER A 158 2.41 4.06 -7.48
N ILE A 159 3.31 3.68 -6.56
CA ILE A 159 3.85 2.32 -6.53
C ILE A 159 2.78 1.29 -6.17
N GLN A 160 1.85 1.63 -5.29
CA GLN A 160 0.73 0.78 -4.89
C GLN A 160 -0.19 0.44 -6.07
N GLU A 161 -0.56 1.45 -6.86
CA GLU A 161 -1.34 1.25 -8.08
C GLU A 161 -0.55 0.43 -9.10
N ALA A 162 0.76 0.70 -9.27
CA ALA A 162 1.60 -0.04 -10.19
C ALA A 162 1.70 -1.53 -9.83
N GLU A 163 1.81 -1.86 -8.54
CA GLU A 163 1.75 -3.23 -8.04
C GLU A 163 0.39 -3.86 -8.37
N ALA A 164 -0.70 -3.19 -8.02
CA ALA A 164 -2.04 -3.71 -8.23
C ALA A 164 -2.33 -3.98 -9.73
N TYR A 165 -2.01 -3.04 -10.63
CA TYR A 165 -2.17 -3.24 -12.08
C TYR A 165 -1.29 -4.36 -12.63
N ARG A 166 -0.05 -4.49 -12.15
CA ARG A 166 0.87 -5.52 -12.62
C ARG A 166 0.42 -6.92 -12.25
N TYR A 167 -0.15 -7.08 -11.06
CA TYR A 167 -0.44 -8.40 -10.50
C TYR A 167 -1.94 -8.74 -10.43
N GLN A 168 -2.84 -7.87 -10.86
CA GLN A 168 -4.29 -8.10 -10.83
C GLN A 168 -4.75 -9.41 -11.49
N ASN A 169 -4.02 -9.92 -12.48
CA ASN A 169 -4.34 -11.20 -13.12
C ASN A 169 -3.96 -12.42 -12.26
N ARG A 170 -3.17 -12.23 -11.17
CA ARG A 170 -2.69 -13.30 -10.29
C ARG A 170 -3.66 -13.60 -9.13
N ALA A 171 -4.96 -13.65 -9.41
CA ALA A 171 -6.01 -13.80 -8.41
C ALA A 171 -5.82 -15.01 -7.49
N GLY A 172 -5.38 -16.17 -8.01
CA GLY A 172 -5.10 -17.34 -7.18
C GLY A 172 -4.04 -17.10 -6.11
N TYR A 173 -3.03 -16.27 -6.42
CA TYR A 173 -2.02 -15.88 -5.43
C TYR A 173 -2.58 -14.90 -4.39
N VAL A 174 -3.37 -13.93 -4.82
CA VAL A 174 -4.05 -13.01 -3.89
C VAL A 174 -4.94 -13.78 -2.93
N ILE A 175 -5.72 -14.74 -3.40
CA ILE A 175 -6.54 -15.65 -2.58
C ILE A 175 -5.67 -16.42 -1.58
N HIS A 176 -4.53 -16.95 -2.03
CA HIS A 176 -3.60 -17.66 -1.17
C HIS A 176 -3.15 -16.81 0.03
N LEU A 177 -2.75 -15.55 -0.21
CA LEU A 177 -2.35 -14.62 0.84
C LEU A 177 -3.52 -14.25 1.76
N LEU A 178 -4.70 -13.99 1.22
CA LEU A 178 -5.90 -13.69 2.01
C LEU A 178 -6.24 -14.85 2.96
N ARG A 179 -6.12 -16.11 2.51
CA ARG A 179 -6.35 -17.31 3.34
C ARG A 179 -5.39 -17.44 4.51
N GLN A 180 -4.16 -16.99 4.35
CA GLN A 180 -3.17 -16.97 5.43
C GLN A 180 -3.43 -15.87 6.46
N THR A 181 -4.25 -14.87 6.10
CA THR A 181 -4.58 -13.76 6.97
C THR A 181 -5.56 -14.20 8.07
N PRO A 182 -5.20 -14.01 9.35
CA PRO A 182 -6.11 -14.34 10.45
C PRO A 182 -7.32 -13.40 10.46
N VAL A 183 -8.47 -13.91 10.89
CA VAL A 183 -9.63 -13.07 11.17
C VAL A 183 -9.34 -12.27 12.43
N SER A 184 -9.42 -10.94 12.35
CA SER A 184 -9.35 -10.10 13.55
C SER A 184 -10.58 -10.38 14.42
N GLN A 185 -10.35 -10.87 15.63
CA GLN A 185 -11.40 -11.03 16.65
C GLN A 185 -11.75 -9.67 17.23
#